data_398a46d017b80fd59c846a1dc93f2eca
#
_entry.id   398a46d017b80fd59c846a1dc93f2eca
#
_cell.length_a   1.000
_cell.length_b   1.000
_cell.length_c   1.000
_cell.angle_alpha   90.00
_cell.angle_beta   90.00
_cell.angle_gamma   90.00
#
_symmetry.space_group_name_H-M   'P 1'
#
loop_
_entity.id
_entity.type
_entity.pdbx_description
1 polymer ?
#
loop_
_entity_poly.entity_id
_entity_poly.type
_entity_poly.pdbx_seq_one_letter_code
_entity_poly.pdbx_strand_id
1 'polypeptide(L)'
;MAQWDKLLSKIKSLDKDMRFAELKKVLQSYGYTASQPKRGSSHYTFRKAECNPITIPNHEPIKVVYVRMVKEIVEAEEANKKEED
;
A
#
# COMPACT_ATOMS: atom_id res chain seq x y z
N MET A 1 -0.43 7.92 -16.25
CA MET A 1 -0.94 9.17 -15.75
C MET A 1 -0.01 9.76 -14.72
N ALA A 2 0.18 11.07 -14.80
CA ALA A 2 1.17 11.75 -13.97
C ALA A 2 0.96 11.53 -12.46
N GLN A 3 -0.29 11.58 -12.01
CA GLN A 3 -0.56 11.41 -10.59
C GLN A 3 -0.25 10.02 -10.08
N TRP A 4 -0.57 9.01 -10.88
CA TRP A 4 -0.30 7.62 -10.50
C TRP A 4 1.20 7.35 -10.46
N ASP A 5 1.92 7.80 -11.48
CA ASP A 5 3.36 7.61 -11.53
C ASP A 5 4.05 8.32 -10.37
N LYS A 6 3.56 9.50 -10.03
CA LYS A 6 4.11 10.26 -8.93
C LYS A 6 3.90 9.55 -7.60
N LEU A 7 2.72 8.96 -7.43
CA LEU A 7 2.38 8.21 -6.22
C LEU A 7 3.30 7.00 -6.06
N LEU A 8 3.49 6.22 -7.13
CA LEU A 8 4.39 5.08 -7.10
C LEU A 8 5.82 5.51 -6.83
N SER A 9 6.24 6.63 -7.39
CA SER A 9 7.58 7.16 -7.16
C SER A 9 7.79 7.52 -5.69
N LYS A 10 6.79 8.10 -5.04
CA LYS A 10 6.88 8.42 -3.62
C LYS A 10 7.05 7.15 -2.79
N ILE A 11 6.32 6.10 -3.14
CA ILE A 11 6.42 4.83 -2.42
C ILE A 11 7.81 4.22 -2.60
N LYS A 12 8.32 4.22 -3.83
CA LYS A 12 9.63 3.64 -4.12
C LYS A 12 10.77 4.38 -3.45
N SER A 13 10.60 5.68 -3.26
CA SER A 13 11.62 6.49 -2.58
C SER A 13 11.47 6.50 -1.06
N LEU A 14 10.47 5.81 -0.53
CA LEU A 14 10.17 5.76 0.91
C LEU A 14 9.91 7.16 1.46
N ASP A 15 9.04 7.90 0.77
CA ASP A 15 8.69 9.26 1.14
C ASP A 15 8.13 9.31 2.57
N LYS A 16 8.60 10.25 3.36
CA LYS A 16 8.19 10.39 4.75
C LYS A 16 6.81 11.03 4.90
N ASP A 17 6.33 11.66 3.85
CA ASP A 17 5.07 12.40 3.88
C ASP A 17 3.91 11.63 3.26
N MET A 18 4.03 10.32 3.14
CA MET A 18 2.94 9.50 2.61
C MET A 18 1.73 9.54 3.53
N ARG A 19 0.57 9.56 2.91
CA ARG A 19 -0.70 9.56 3.64
C ARG A 19 -1.35 8.20 3.55
N PHE A 20 -2.16 7.88 4.56
CA PHE A 20 -2.87 6.60 4.59
C PHE A 20 -3.69 6.38 3.31
N ALA A 21 -4.42 7.41 2.88
CA ALA A 21 -5.26 7.31 1.68
C ALA A 21 -4.46 6.95 0.44
N GLU A 22 -3.23 7.42 0.36
CA GLU A 22 -2.36 7.11 -0.78
C GLU A 22 -1.98 5.64 -0.80
N LEU A 23 -1.60 5.08 0.34
CA LEU A 23 -1.25 3.67 0.43
C LEU A 23 -2.47 2.79 0.18
N LYS A 24 -3.62 3.18 0.72
CA LYS A 24 -4.87 2.46 0.52
C LYS A 24 -5.22 2.39 -0.96
N LYS A 25 -5.09 3.52 -1.66
CA LYS A 25 -5.37 3.58 -3.09
C LYS A 25 -4.50 2.63 -3.89
N VAL A 26 -3.21 2.60 -3.57
CA VAL A 26 -2.28 1.72 -4.28
C VAL A 26 -2.61 0.26 -4.01
N LEU A 27 -2.82 -0.11 -2.76
CA LEU A 27 -3.12 -1.49 -2.41
C LEU A 27 -4.43 -1.96 -3.05
N GLN A 28 -5.46 -1.11 -3.05
CA GLN A 28 -6.73 -1.46 -3.67
C GLN A 28 -6.58 -1.64 -5.18
N SER A 29 -5.71 -0.89 -5.81
CA SER A 29 -5.48 -1.03 -7.25
C SER A 29 -4.85 -2.37 -7.60
N TYR A 30 -4.17 -3.00 -6.64
CA TYR A 30 -3.58 -4.32 -6.85
C TYR A 30 -4.48 -5.46 -6.35
N GLY A 31 -5.71 -5.13 -5.98
CA GLY A 31 -6.67 -6.15 -5.60
C GLY A 31 -6.82 -6.40 -4.11
N TYR A 32 -6.19 -5.60 -3.28
CA TYR A 32 -6.35 -5.73 -1.83
C TYR A 32 -7.69 -5.12 -1.40
N THR A 33 -8.29 -5.75 -0.40
CA THR A 33 -9.52 -5.26 0.21
C THR A 33 -9.22 -4.73 1.60
N ALA A 34 -9.63 -3.50 1.86
CA ALA A 34 -9.41 -2.88 3.17
C ALA A 34 -10.53 -3.29 4.12
N SER A 35 -10.15 -3.84 5.27
CA SER A 35 -11.11 -4.16 6.32
C SER A 35 -11.13 -3.02 7.31
N GLN A 36 -12.33 -2.62 7.70
CA GLN A 36 -12.46 -1.55 8.68
C GLN A 36 -11.94 -2.03 10.03
N PRO A 37 -11.31 -1.15 10.80
CA PRO A 37 -10.78 -1.54 12.10
C PRO A 37 -11.91 -1.81 13.09
N LYS A 38 -11.58 -2.55 14.13
CA LYS A 38 -12.51 -2.77 15.21
C LYS A 38 -12.77 -1.45 15.92
N ARG A 39 -13.88 -1.39 16.61
CA ARG A 39 -14.28 -0.20 17.33
C ARG A 39 -13.14 0.33 18.21
N GLY A 40 -12.81 1.60 18.02
CA GLY A 40 -11.75 2.23 18.77
C GLY A 40 -10.34 2.02 18.24
N SER A 41 -10.19 1.25 17.15
CA SER A 41 -8.90 1.01 16.53
C SER A 41 -8.72 1.84 15.27
N SER A 42 -7.50 2.26 15.00
CA SER A 42 -7.15 2.95 13.77
C SER A 42 -6.42 2.04 12.79
N HIS A 43 -6.31 0.75 13.10
CA HIS A 43 -5.56 -0.19 12.27
C HIS A 43 -6.46 -0.83 11.22
N TYR A 44 -6.14 -0.60 9.95
CA TYR A 44 -6.84 -1.22 8.83
C TYR A 44 -6.06 -2.42 8.35
N THR A 45 -6.75 -3.52 8.09
CA THR A 45 -6.12 -4.72 7.56
C THR A 45 -6.47 -4.84 6.08
N PHE A 46 -5.43 -4.98 5.26
CA PHE A 46 -5.58 -5.15 3.81
C PHE A 46 -5.34 -6.61 3.48
N ARG A 47 -6.28 -7.23 2.77
CA ARG A 47 -6.21 -8.65 2.44
C ARG A 47 -6.36 -8.86 0.95
N LYS A 48 -5.63 -9.84 0.45
CA LYS A 48 -5.71 -10.27 -0.94
C LYS A 48 -5.55 -11.78 -0.97
N ALA A 49 -6.29 -12.45 -1.87
CA ALA A 49 -6.21 -13.91 -2.00
C ALA A 49 -4.77 -14.35 -2.25
N GLU A 50 -4.36 -15.38 -1.51
CA GLU A 50 -3.03 -15.99 -1.63
C GLU A 50 -1.89 -15.09 -1.19
N CYS A 51 -2.20 -13.97 -0.55
CA CYS A 51 -1.19 -13.05 -0.04
C CYS A 51 -1.36 -12.87 1.46
N ASN A 52 -0.27 -12.56 2.13
CA ASN A 52 -0.32 -12.29 3.57
C ASN A 52 -1.04 -10.97 3.82
N PRO A 53 -1.85 -10.90 4.88
CA PRO A 53 -2.52 -9.64 5.21
C PRO A 53 -1.53 -8.61 5.73
N ILE A 54 -1.85 -7.34 5.52
CA ILE A 54 -1.03 -6.21 5.95
C ILE A 54 -1.88 -5.30 6.81
N THR A 55 -1.37 -4.89 7.96
CA THR A 55 -2.08 -3.97 8.83
C THR A 55 -1.36 -2.63 8.84
N ILE A 56 -2.08 -1.57 8.51
CA ILE A 56 -1.54 -0.22 8.46
C ILE A 56 -2.40 0.70 9.30
N PRO A 57 -1.80 1.41 10.28
CA PRO A 57 -2.57 2.35 11.09
C PRO A 57 -2.95 3.59 10.28
N ASN A 58 -4.17 4.07 10.52
CA ASN A 58 -4.67 5.26 9.84
C ASN A 58 -4.33 6.51 10.65
N HIS A 59 -3.08 6.91 10.61
CA HIS A 59 -2.68 8.20 11.15
C HIS A 59 -1.48 8.70 10.36
N GLU A 60 -1.34 9.99 10.32
CA GLU A 60 -0.37 10.64 9.45
C GLU A 60 0.64 11.44 10.25
N PRO A 61 1.89 11.52 9.73
CA PRO A 61 2.34 10.80 8.54
C PRO A 61 2.51 9.30 8.80
N ILE A 62 2.42 8.52 7.75
CA ILE A 62 2.61 7.07 7.84
C ILE A 62 4.09 6.78 8.10
N LYS A 63 4.36 5.88 9.03
CA LYS A 63 5.75 5.51 9.31
C LYS A 63 6.38 4.81 8.11
N VAL A 64 7.66 5.07 7.89
CA VAL A 64 8.39 4.53 6.74
C VAL A 64 8.33 3.00 6.67
N VAL A 65 8.25 2.33 7.80
CA VAL A 65 8.17 0.86 7.80
C VAL A 65 6.96 0.37 7.01
N TYR A 66 5.85 1.10 7.08
CA TYR A 66 4.64 0.72 6.35
C TYR A 66 4.77 1.06 4.86
N VAL A 67 5.42 2.18 4.57
CA VAL A 67 5.68 2.56 3.17
C VAL A 67 6.56 1.50 2.52
N ARG A 68 7.55 0.99 3.25
CA ARG A 68 8.42 -0.06 2.75
C ARG A 68 7.66 -1.35 2.46
N MET A 69 6.70 -1.70 3.31
CA MET A 69 5.88 -2.89 3.09
C MET A 69 5.10 -2.76 1.79
N VAL A 70 4.53 -1.58 1.55
CA VAL A 70 3.77 -1.34 0.31
C VAL A 70 4.71 -1.31 -0.88
N LYS A 71 5.91 -0.75 -0.72
CA LYS A 71 6.91 -0.75 -1.79
C LYS A 71 7.24 -2.16 -2.25
N GLU A 72 7.43 -3.08 -1.31
CA GLU A 72 7.73 -4.47 -1.65
C GLU A 72 6.58 -5.09 -2.44
N ILE A 73 5.35 -4.77 -2.09
CA ILE A 73 4.19 -5.26 -2.81
C ILE A 73 4.16 -4.69 -4.24
N VAL A 74 4.41 -3.40 -4.37
CA VAL A 74 4.42 -2.75 -5.67
C VAL A 74 5.46 -3.39 -6.58
N GLU A 75 6.66 -3.61 -6.07
CA GLU A 75 7.74 -4.20 -6.84
C GLU A 75 7.43 -5.64 -7.24
N ALA A 76 6.82 -6.41 -6.34
CA ALA A 76 6.43 -7.77 -6.65
C ALA A 76 5.37 -7.82 -7.73
N GLU A 77 4.39 -6.93 -7.66
CA GLU A 77 3.33 -6.88 -8.66
C GLU A 77 3.88 -6.46 -10.02
N GLU A 78 4.79 -5.51 -10.04
CA GLU A 78 5.42 -5.09 -11.29
C GLU A 78 6.24 -6.21 -11.92
N ALA A 79 6.93 -6.98 -11.09
CA ALA A 79 7.71 -8.11 -11.59
C ALA A 79 6.82 -9.20 -12.17
N ASN A 80 5.70 -9.51 -11.50
CA ASN A 80 4.76 -10.48 -12.00
C ASN A 80 4.14 -10.05 -13.31
N LYS A 81 3.84 -8.77 -13.43
CA LYS A 81 3.27 -8.24 -14.64
C LYS A 81 4.22 -8.36 -15.83
N LYS A 82 5.52 -8.16 -15.59
CA LYS A 82 6.53 -8.32 -16.62
C LYS A 82 6.65 -9.77 -17.07
N GLU A 83 6.54 -10.70 -16.15
CA GLU A 83 6.66 -12.12 -16.47
C GLU A 83 5.52 -12.62 -17.34
N GLU A 84 4.35 -12.01 -17.21
CA GLU A 84 3.18 -12.41 -17.97
C GLU A 84 3.28 -11.98 -19.44
N ASP A 85 4.09 -10.98 -19.71
CA ASP A 85 4.29 -10.49 -21.07
C ASP A 85 5.30 -11.35 -21.81
#